data_d1af9a2c8bb2c03b1196ee19e34aa3a4
#
_entry.id   d1af9a2c8bb2c03b1196ee19e34aa3a4
#
_cell.length_a   1.000
_cell.length_b   1.000
_cell.length_c   1.000
_cell.angle_alpha   90.00
_cell.angle_beta   90.00
_cell.angle_gamma   90.00
#
_symmetry.space_group_name_H-M   'P 1'
#
loop_
_entity.id
_entity.type
_entity.pdbx_description
1 polymer ?
#
loop_
_entity_poly.entity_id
_entity_poly.type
_entity_poly.pdbx_seq_one_letter_code
_entity_poly.pdbx_strand_id
1 'polypeptide(L)'
;TEEQRLLYDDIRTQARATLKGQELTVTNVITEIIRLHQITCGYFKSREGEIQNVPNKRIDALLEICEDTDQKIIIWATYVHNIEQINRELIKKYGVDSVVTFYGNTSSEKRTEAIERFQTDPKCRFFVGNPATGGMGITLTAAGIVIYYSNSYNAEHRVQSEDRAHRIGQEQKVTYIDFIAEKTIDEKILSALDTKFKLSAKTLGEVVRDWF
;
A
#
# COMPACT_ATOMS: atom_id res chain seq x y z
N THR A 1 4.38 9.01 15.21
CA THR A 1 4.41 9.19 16.67
C THR A 1 5.85 9.12 17.18
N GLU A 2 6.11 9.65 18.38
CA GLU A 2 7.44 9.60 19.00
C GLU A 2 7.85 8.16 19.29
N GLU A 3 6.94 7.37 19.87
CA GLU A 3 7.18 5.95 20.15
C GLU A 3 7.53 5.15 18.88
N GLN A 4 6.82 5.38 17.78
CA GLN A 4 7.13 4.76 16.49
C GLN A 4 8.52 5.16 16.00
N ARG A 5 8.91 6.42 16.19
CA ARG A 5 10.23 6.94 15.79
C ARG A 5 11.36 6.30 16.59
N LEU A 6 11.21 6.22 17.90
CA LEU A 6 12.19 5.57 18.78
C LEU A 6 12.40 4.11 18.39
N LEU A 7 11.31 3.34 18.24
CA LEU A 7 11.39 1.94 17.82
C LEU A 7 12.05 1.79 16.43
N TYR A 8 11.70 2.67 15.49
CA TYR A 8 12.29 2.66 14.15
C TYR A 8 13.80 2.89 14.19
N ASP A 9 14.26 3.88 14.98
CA ASP A 9 15.68 4.24 15.09
C ASP A 9 16.48 3.17 15.82
N ASP A 10 15.90 2.51 16.83
CA ASP A 10 16.51 1.38 17.54
C ASP A 10 16.72 0.18 16.59
N ILE A 11 15.67 -0.24 15.87
CA ILE A 11 15.77 -1.34 14.92
C ILE A 11 16.74 -1.01 13.79
N ARG A 12 16.75 0.23 13.28
CA ARG A 12 17.69 0.68 12.26
C ARG A 12 19.14 0.61 12.75
N THR A 13 19.39 0.95 14.00
CA THR A 13 20.72 0.90 14.61
C THR A 13 21.18 -0.54 14.81
N GLN A 14 20.30 -1.40 15.30
CA GLN A 14 20.58 -2.84 15.44
C GLN A 14 20.82 -3.49 14.08
N ALA A 15 20.02 -3.20 13.07
CA ALA A 15 20.21 -3.68 11.71
C ALA A 15 21.59 -3.30 11.15
N ARG A 16 22.02 -2.05 11.34
CA ARG A 16 23.35 -1.59 10.93
C ARG A 16 24.48 -2.31 11.66
N ALA A 17 24.34 -2.57 12.95
CA ALA A 17 25.32 -3.32 13.73
C ALA A 17 25.42 -4.77 13.27
N THR A 18 24.28 -5.44 13.06
CA THR A 18 24.20 -6.81 12.56
C THR A 18 24.85 -6.94 11.18
N LEU A 19 24.56 -6.01 10.26
CA LEU A 19 25.09 -5.99 8.91
C LEU A 19 26.60 -5.69 8.86
N LYS A 20 27.16 -4.99 9.85
CA LYS A 20 28.62 -4.73 9.95
C LYS A 20 29.40 -5.92 10.51
N GLY A 21 28.77 -6.75 11.33
CA GLY A 21 29.40 -7.88 12.02
C GLY A 21 29.23 -9.24 11.32
N GLN A 22 28.41 -9.33 10.27
CA GLN A 22 28.13 -10.55 9.53
C GLN A 22 28.41 -10.38 8.04
N GLU A 23 28.63 -11.49 7.34
CA GLU A 23 28.64 -11.48 5.86
C GLU A 23 27.31 -10.92 5.35
N LEU A 24 27.38 -9.87 4.54
CA LEU A 24 26.23 -9.20 3.93
C LEU A 24 25.56 -10.13 2.91
N THR A 25 24.61 -10.94 3.36
CA THR A 25 23.74 -11.66 2.45
C THR A 25 22.57 -10.78 2.05
N VAL A 26 22.14 -10.88 0.78
CA VAL A 26 20.96 -10.16 0.25
C VAL A 26 19.73 -10.43 1.13
N THR A 27 19.56 -11.66 1.60
CA THR A 27 18.45 -12.10 2.46
C THR A 27 18.42 -11.32 3.78
N ASN A 28 19.57 -11.12 4.44
CA ASN A 28 19.64 -10.37 5.70
C ASN A 28 19.25 -8.90 5.51
N VAL A 29 19.73 -8.28 4.43
CA VAL A 29 19.40 -6.89 4.11
C VAL A 29 17.90 -6.72 3.84
N ILE A 30 17.30 -7.61 3.03
CA ILE A 30 15.86 -7.58 2.72
C ILE A 30 15.03 -7.75 4.00
N THR A 31 15.41 -8.66 4.89
CA THR A 31 14.70 -8.88 6.15
C THR A 31 14.65 -7.61 7.00
N GLU A 32 15.76 -6.91 7.15
CA GLU A 32 15.81 -5.68 7.94
C GLU A 32 15.01 -4.53 7.28
N ILE A 33 15.05 -4.44 5.96
CA ILE A 33 14.22 -3.48 5.20
C ILE A 33 12.74 -3.74 5.45
N ILE A 34 12.30 -5.02 5.41
CA ILE A 34 10.90 -5.39 5.66
C ILE A 34 10.49 -5.01 7.09
N ARG A 35 11.34 -5.25 8.09
CA ARG A 35 11.07 -4.88 9.49
C ARG A 35 10.89 -3.37 9.65
N LEU A 36 11.80 -2.58 9.11
CA LEU A 36 11.70 -1.12 9.14
C LEU A 36 10.41 -0.63 8.47
N HIS A 37 10.02 -1.22 7.35
CA HIS A 37 8.80 -0.88 6.65
C HIS A 37 7.54 -1.32 7.42
N GLN A 38 7.55 -2.44 8.11
CA GLN A 38 6.45 -2.85 9.00
C GLN A 38 6.23 -1.83 10.13
N ILE A 39 7.31 -1.32 10.74
CA ILE A 39 7.23 -0.30 11.79
C ILE A 39 6.60 0.98 11.22
N THR A 40 6.98 1.44 10.03
CA THR A 40 6.35 2.62 9.41
C THR A 40 4.87 2.37 9.12
N CYS A 41 4.47 1.13 8.87
CA CYS A 41 3.08 0.71 8.66
C CYS A 41 2.30 0.46 9.97
N GLY A 42 2.92 0.69 11.14
CA GLY A 42 2.25 0.65 12.45
C GLY A 42 2.20 -0.71 13.12
N TYR A 43 3.09 -1.62 12.78
CA TYR A 43 3.24 -2.88 13.49
C TYR A 43 4.67 -3.40 13.40
N PHE A 44 5.01 -4.34 14.25
CA PHE A 44 6.27 -5.06 14.24
C PHE A 44 5.99 -6.57 14.36
N LYS A 45 6.66 -7.37 13.54
CA LYS A 45 6.61 -8.83 13.66
C LYS A 45 7.91 -9.35 14.26
N SER A 46 7.84 -9.98 15.43
CA SER A 46 8.98 -10.57 16.11
C SER A 46 9.57 -11.73 15.31
N ARG A 47 10.74 -12.23 15.73
CA ARG A 47 11.35 -13.41 15.11
C ARG A 47 10.52 -14.67 15.35
N GLU A 48 9.79 -14.73 16.45
CA GLU A 48 8.87 -15.80 16.84
C GLU A 48 7.54 -15.73 16.09
N GLY A 49 7.31 -14.67 15.31
CA GLY A 49 6.11 -14.48 14.51
C GLY A 49 5.01 -13.67 15.21
N GLU A 50 5.22 -13.22 16.43
CA GLU A 50 4.26 -12.39 17.18
C GLU A 50 4.14 -11.00 16.55
N ILE A 51 2.91 -10.52 16.43
CA ILE A 51 2.60 -9.18 15.92
C ILE A 51 2.32 -8.24 17.08
N GLN A 52 3.09 -7.17 17.16
CA GLN A 52 2.90 -6.07 18.09
C GLN A 52 2.47 -4.83 17.32
N ASN A 53 1.35 -4.22 17.70
CA ASN A 53 0.93 -2.96 17.12
C ASN A 53 1.82 -1.81 17.62
N VAL A 54 2.19 -0.93 16.71
CA VAL A 54 2.98 0.28 16.99
C VAL A 54 2.09 1.50 16.75
N PRO A 55 1.93 2.40 17.73
CA PRO A 55 1.12 3.60 17.56
C PRO A 55 1.60 4.42 16.36
N ASN A 56 0.69 4.65 15.41
CA ASN A 56 0.98 5.41 14.20
C ASN A 56 -0.24 6.25 13.81
N LYS A 57 -0.06 7.20 12.89
CA LYS A 57 -1.13 8.11 12.44
C LYS A 57 -1.69 7.75 11.05
N ARG A 58 -1.28 6.64 10.44
CA ARG A 58 -1.72 6.31 9.07
C ARG A 58 -3.21 6.02 8.98
N ILE A 59 -3.78 5.33 9.98
CA ILE A 59 -5.23 5.06 10.02
C ILE A 59 -6.00 6.36 10.21
N ASP A 60 -5.56 7.24 11.10
CA ASP A 60 -6.22 8.52 11.32
C ASP A 60 -6.21 9.36 10.04
N ALA A 61 -5.06 9.49 9.38
CA ALA A 61 -4.93 10.20 8.11
C ALA A 61 -5.76 9.55 6.99
N LEU A 62 -5.86 8.22 6.94
CA LEU A 62 -6.72 7.53 5.99
C LEU A 62 -8.20 7.88 6.22
N LEU A 63 -8.66 7.83 7.46
CA LEU A 63 -10.05 8.12 7.80
C LEU A 63 -10.40 9.60 7.56
N GLU A 64 -9.47 10.52 7.79
CA GLU A 64 -9.61 11.93 7.48
C GLU A 64 -9.84 12.15 5.96
N ILE A 65 -9.01 11.56 5.10
CA ILE A 65 -9.20 11.63 3.64
C ILE A 65 -10.55 11.00 3.24
N CYS A 66 -10.94 9.90 3.87
CA CYS A 66 -12.22 9.24 3.57
C CYS A 66 -13.44 10.11 3.98
N GLU A 67 -13.29 11.00 4.97
CA GLU A 67 -14.34 11.94 5.39
C GLU A 67 -14.47 13.13 4.44
N ASP A 68 -13.37 13.55 3.83
CA ASP A 68 -13.32 14.74 2.97
C ASP A 68 -13.92 14.53 1.58
N THR A 69 -14.36 13.29 1.27
CA THR A 69 -14.88 12.97 -0.07
C THR A 69 -15.95 11.88 -0.04
N ASP A 70 -16.89 11.93 -0.99
CA ASP A 70 -17.86 10.86 -1.24
C ASP A 70 -17.43 9.92 -2.38
N GLN A 71 -16.28 10.15 -3.00
CA GLN A 71 -15.79 9.34 -4.10
C GLN A 71 -15.47 7.90 -3.64
N LYS A 72 -15.50 6.97 -4.60
CA LYS A 72 -14.97 5.62 -4.37
C LYS A 72 -13.46 5.65 -4.31
N ILE A 73 -12.90 4.93 -3.33
CA ILE A 73 -11.47 4.93 -3.01
C ILE A 73 -10.91 3.51 -3.12
N ILE A 74 -9.81 3.37 -3.85
CA ILE A 74 -8.96 2.18 -3.78
C ILE A 74 -7.87 2.43 -2.75
N ILE A 75 -7.65 1.47 -1.85
CA ILE A 75 -6.60 1.53 -0.82
C ILE A 75 -5.69 0.33 -1.00
N TRP A 76 -4.47 0.60 -1.44
CA TRP A 76 -3.45 -0.42 -1.61
C TRP A 76 -2.55 -0.52 -0.37
N ALA A 77 -2.42 -1.73 0.18
CA ALA A 77 -1.52 -2.01 1.30
C ALA A 77 -0.69 -3.28 1.02
N THR A 78 0.60 -3.20 1.33
CA THR A 78 1.55 -4.30 1.07
C THR A 78 1.33 -5.50 2.00
N TYR A 79 0.87 -5.26 3.23
CA TYR A 79 0.78 -6.28 4.26
C TYR A 79 -0.67 -6.65 4.58
N VAL A 80 -0.94 -7.95 4.71
CA VAL A 80 -2.28 -8.47 5.07
C VAL A 80 -2.75 -7.91 6.42
N HIS A 81 -1.86 -7.79 7.40
CA HIS A 81 -2.18 -7.16 8.69
C HIS A 81 -2.79 -5.76 8.55
N ASN A 82 -2.21 -4.92 7.68
CA ASN A 82 -2.76 -3.59 7.42
C ASN A 82 -4.08 -3.63 6.65
N ILE A 83 -4.24 -4.54 5.67
CA ILE A 83 -5.51 -4.72 4.95
C ILE A 83 -6.64 -5.05 5.94
N GLU A 84 -6.40 -5.98 6.85
CA GLU A 84 -7.37 -6.38 7.86
C GLU A 84 -7.65 -5.26 8.87
N GLN A 85 -6.64 -4.49 9.27
CA GLN A 85 -6.78 -3.33 10.14
C GLN A 85 -7.62 -2.24 9.46
N ILE A 86 -7.29 -1.86 8.24
CA ILE A 86 -8.02 -0.87 7.43
C ILE A 86 -9.48 -1.30 7.27
N ASN A 87 -9.71 -2.57 6.91
CA ASN A 87 -11.05 -3.13 6.76
C ASN A 87 -11.88 -2.99 8.05
N ARG A 88 -11.32 -3.34 9.21
CA ARG A 88 -12.01 -3.19 10.49
C ARG A 88 -12.38 -1.75 10.80
N GLU A 89 -11.48 -0.81 10.60
CA GLU A 89 -11.73 0.61 10.90
C GLU A 89 -12.77 1.22 9.93
N LEU A 90 -12.72 0.85 8.65
CA LEU A 90 -13.72 1.29 7.68
C LEU A 90 -15.12 0.70 7.98
N ILE A 91 -15.20 -0.59 8.32
CA ILE A 91 -16.48 -1.21 8.72
C ILE A 91 -17.05 -0.52 9.97
N LYS A 92 -16.22 -0.26 10.96
CA LYS A 92 -16.62 0.41 12.21
C LYS A 92 -17.21 1.80 11.96
N LYS A 93 -16.65 2.54 10.98
CA LYS A 93 -17.04 3.92 10.70
C LYS A 93 -18.16 4.04 9.68
N TYR A 94 -18.16 3.22 8.63
CA TYR A 94 -19.04 3.34 7.46
C TYR A 94 -19.98 2.14 7.25
N GLY A 95 -19.85 1.09 8.07
CA GLY A 95 -20.67 -0.12 7.97
C GLY A 95 -20.08 -1.19 7.04
N VAL A 96 -20.56 -2.42 7.18
CA VAL A 96 -20.02 -3.61 6.50
C VAL A 96 -20.20 -3.56 4.97
N ASP A 97 -21.23 -2.89 4.48
CA ASP A 97 -21.51 -2.78 3.04
C ASP A 97 -20.60 -1.78 2.33
N SER A 98 -19.88 -0.94 3.08
CA SER A 98 -19.05 0.12 2.51
C SER A 98 -17.72 -0.35 1.95
N VAL A 99 -17.24 -1.55 2.31
CA VAL A 99 -15.89 -2.00 2.00
C VAL A 99 -15.87 -3.43 1.45
N VAL A 100 -14.96 -3.66 0.50
CA VAL A 100 -14.59 -4.99 0.00
C VAL A 100 -13.08 -5.17 0.12
N THR A 101 -12.65 -6.42 0.32
CA THR A 101 -11.22 -6.76 0.43
C THR A 101 -10.76 -7.66 -0.70
N PHE A 102 -9.49 -7.47 -1.14
CA PHE A 102 -8.89 -8.20 -2.26
C PHE A 102 -7.43 -8.51 -1.98
N TYR A 103 -7.14 -9.71 -1.50
CA TYR A 103 -5.77 -10.16 -1.20
C TYR A 103 -5.63 -11.69 -1.31
N GLY A 104 -4.45 -12.24 -1.04
CA GLY A 104 -4.10 -13.63 -1.31
C GLY A 104 -5.09 -14.69 -0.81
N ASN A 105 -5.66 -14.52 0.37
CA ASN A 105 -6.60 -15.45 1.00
C ASN A 105 -8.06 -15.31 0.49
N THR A 106 -8.34 -14.36 -0.41
CA THR A 106 -9.68 -14.19 -1.00
C THR A 106 -9.91 -15.23 -2.08
N SER A 107 -10.98 -16.05 -1.99
CA SER A 107 -11.31 -17.03 -3.03
C SER A 107 -11.67 -16.37 -4.37
N SER A 108 -11.63 -17.12 -5.48
CA SER A 108 -11.90 -16.60 -6.82
C SER A 108 -13.29 -15.98 -6.92
N GLU A 109 -14.30 -16.64 -6.34
CA GLU A 109 -15.68 -16.19 -6.33
C GLU A 109 -15.83 -14.86 -5.58
N LYS A 110 -15.24 -14.76 -4.37
CA LYS A 110 -15.24 -13.53 -3.57
C LYS A 110 -14.47 -12.40 -4.24
N ARG A 111 -13.43 -12.70 -5.02
CA ARG A 111 -12.70 -11.70 -5.81
C ARG A 111 -13.59 -11.08 -6.89
N THR A 112 -14.33 -11.91 -7.62
CA THR A 112 -15.27 -11.45 -8.65
C THR A 112 -16.38 -10.60 -8.03
N GLU A 113 -16.98 -11.07 -6.94
CA GLU A 113 -17.99 -10.33 -6.18
C GLU A 113 -17.46 -8.97 -5.67
N ALA A 114 -16.24 -8.93 -5.12
CA ALA A 114 -15.65 -7.71 -4.63
C ALA A 114 -15.46 -6.65 -5.72
N ILE A 115 -15.04 -7.07 -6.92
CA ILE A 115 -14.89 -6.18 -8.08
C ILE A 115 -16.25 -5.67 -8.52
N GLU A 116 -17.24 -6.54 -8.69
CA GLU A 116 -18.58 -6.18 -9.12
C GLU A 116 -19.24 -5.21 -8.13
N ARG A 117 -19.21 -5.51 -6.83
CA ARG A 117 -19.75 -4.64 -5.79
C ARG A 117 -19.08 -3.28 -5.81
N PHE A 118 -17.75 -3.23 -5.88
CA PHE A 118 -17.03 -1.95 -5.92
C PHE A 118 -17.42 -1.14 -7.16
N GLN A 119 -17.59 -1.77 -8.31
CA GLN A 119 -17.94 -1.06 -9.55
C GLN A 119 -19.41 -0.58 -9.57
N THR A 120 -20.36 -1.38 -9.08
CA THR A 120 -21.78 -1.16 -9.32
C THR A 120 -22.58 -0.72 -8.09
N ASP A 121 -22.19 -1.13 -6.88
CA ASP A 121 -22.93 -0.81 -5.66
C ASP A 121 -22.51 0.57 -5.13
N PRO A 122 -23.44 1.56 -5.07
CA PRO A 122 -23.14 2.89 -4.54
C PRO A 122 -22.80 2.89 -3.05
N LYS A 123 -23.19 1.87 -2.28
CA LYS A 123 -22.85 1.73 -0.86
C LYS A 123 -21.41 1.27 -0.68
N CYS A 124 -20.87 0.52 -1.62
CA CYS A 124 -19.49 0.02 -1.57
C CYS A 124 -18.53 1.12 -2.03
N ARG A 125 -17.98 1.89 -1.08
CA ARG A 125 -17.08 3.01 -1.35
C ARG A 125 -15.61 2.63 -1.38
N PHE A 126 -15.22 1.57 -0.66
CA PHE A 126 -13.82 1.25 -0.41
C PHE A 126 -13.43 -0.11 -0.97
N PHE A 127 -12.37 -0.13 -1.77
CA PHE A 127 -11.71 -1.34 -2.22
C PHE A 127 -10.34 -1.43 -1.55
N VAL A 128 -10.14 -2.40 -0.65
CA VAL A 128 -8.89 -2.56 0.11
C VAL A 128 -8.16 -3.81 -0.37
N GLY A 129 -6.95 -3.66 -0.87
CA GLY A 129 -6.25 -4.80 -1.44
C GLY A 129 -4.72 -4.75 -1.39
N ASN A 130 -4.13 -5.87 -1.85
CA ASN A 130 -2.69 -5.95 -2.06
C ASN A 130 -2.39 -5.78 -3.55
N PRO A 131 -1.55 -4.81 -3.96
CA PRO A 131 -1.23 -4.59 -5.37
C PRO A 131 -0.59 -5.80 -6.05
N ALA A 132 0.12 -6.67 -5.30
CA ALA A 132 0.72 -7.88 -5.83
C ALA A 132 -0.32 -8.94 -6.28
N THR A 133 -1.52 -8.93 -5.69
CA THR A 133 -2.60 -9.85 -6.09
C THR A 133 -3.40 -9.34 -7.28
N GLY A 134 -3.19 -8.09 -7.68
CA GLY A 134 -3.86 -7.44 -8.80
C GLY A 134 -3.38 -7.86 -10.20
N GLY A 135 -2.51 -8.89 -10.32
CA GLY A 135 -2.01 -9.40 -11.61
C GLY A 135 -3.08 -9.95 -12.57
N MET A 136 -4.32 -10.11 -12.12
CA MET A 136 -5.45 -10.63 -12.90
C MET A 136 -6.26 -9.50 -13.53
N GLY A 137 -5.72 -8.65 -14.38
CA GLY A 137 -6.46 -7.79 -15.32
C GLY A 137 -7.78 -7.13 -14.84
N ILE A 138 -7.94 -6.93 -13.52
CA ILE A 138 -9.17 -6.40 -12.92
C ILE A 138 -9.38 -4.93 -13.32
N THR A 139 -10.63 -4.49 -13.39
CA THR A 139 -11.02 -3.11 -13.74
C THR A 139 -11.67 -2.45 -12.52
N LEU A 140 -11.18 -1.31 -12.10
CA LEU A 140 -11.65 -0.55 -10.93
C LEU A 140 -11.88 0.93 -11.28
N THR A 141 -12.46 1.19 -12.45
CA THR A 141 -12.67 2.55 -12.99
C THR A 141 -13.73 3.37 -12.24
N ALA A 142 -14.47 2.77 -11.32
CA ALA A 142 -15.37 3.51 -10.44
C ALA A 142 -14.62 4.39 -9.41
N ALA A 143 -13.31 4.17 -9.21
CA ALA A 143 -12.52 4.94 -8.27
C ALA A 143 -12.12 6.32 -8.81
N GLY A 144 -12.32 7.36 -8.00
CA GLY A 144 -11.75 8.69 -8.24
C GLY A 144 -10.47 8.95 -7.44
N ILE A 145 -10.19 8.12 -6.42
CA ILE A 145 -9.00 8.25 -5.56
C ILE A 145 -8.35 6.89 -5.38
N VAL A 146 -7.03 6.87 -5.45
CA VAL A 146 -6.19 5.71 -5.15
C VAL A 146 -5.21 6.09 -4.05
N ILE A 147 -5.26 5.41 -2.92
CA ILE A 147 -4.37 5.62 -1.78
C ILE A 147 -3.40 4.45 -1.67
N TYR A 148 -2.11 4.75 -1.69
CA TYR A 148 -1.07 3.80 -1.32
C TYR A 148 -0.76 3.97 0.17
N TYR A 149 -1.47 3.19 0.99
CA TYR A 149 -1.23 3.11 2.43
C TYR A 149 0.21 2.65 2.73
N SER A 150 0.73 1.76 1.89
CA SER A 150 2.14 1.36 1.86
C SER A 150 2.55 0.89 0.47
N ASN A 151 3.75 1.26 0.04
CA ASN A 151 4.35 0.84 -1.23
C ASN A 151 5.32 -0.32 -1.04
N SER A 152 5.42 -1.19 -2.04
CA SER A 152 6.49 -2.18 -2.12
C SER A 152 7.63 -1.69 -3.02
N TYR A 153 8.81 -2.34 -2.97
CA TYR A 153 9.92 -2.07 -3.89
C TYR A 153 9.67 -2.54 -5.33
N ASN A 154 8.55 -3.21 -5.59
CA ASN A 154 8.24 -3.74 -6.92
C ASN A 154 7.49 -2.69 -7.75
N ALA A 155 8.20 -2.08 -8.71
CA ALA A 155 7.63 -1.10 -9.62
C ALA A 155 6.54 -1.67 -10.53
N GLU A 156 6.62 -2.94 -10.88
CA GLU A 156 5.60 -3.60 -11.69
C GLU A 156 4.26 -3.67 -10.97
N HIS A 157 4.26 -4.00 -9.66
CA HIS A 157 3.05 -3.96 -8.84
C HIS A 157 2.44 -2.56 -8.80
N ARG A 158 3.29 -1.51 -8.76
CA ARG A 158 2.82 -0.12 -8.75
C ARG A 158 2.14 0.22 -10.08
N VAL A 159 2.80 0.00 -11.22
CA VAL A 159 2.24 0.26 -12.55
C VAL A 159 0.94 -0.52 -12.75
N GLN A 160 0.97 -1.83 -12.50
CA GLN A 160 -0.22 -2.66 -12.65
C GLN A 160 -1.39 -2.20 -11.78
N SER A 161 -1.14 -1.73 -10.56
CA SER A 161 -2.20 -1.23 -9.68
C SER A 161 -2.76 0.13 -10.11
N GLU A 162 -1.95 1.00 -10.70
CA GLU A 162 -2.40 2.25 -11.32
C GLU A 162 -3.29 1.99 -12.53
N ASP A 163 -2.91 1.05 -13.40
CA ASP A 163 -3.67 0.63 -14.58
C ASP A 163 -5.04 0.03 -14.25
N ARG A 164 -5.36 -0.27 -12.97
CA ARG A 164 -6.70 -0.73 -12.55
C ARG A 164 -7.71 0.40 -12.50
N ALA A 165 -7.29 1.56 -12.03
CA ALA A 165 -8.13 2.75 -11.95
C ALA A 165 -8.04 3.59 -13.24
N HIS A 166 -6.83 3.72 -13.82
CA HIS A 166 -6.57 4.46 -15.05
C HIS A 166 -6.64 3.51 -16.26
N ARG A 167 -7.85 3.21 -16.73
CA ARG A 167 -8.10 2.27 -17.83
C ARG A 167 -9.17 2.82 -18.78
N ILE A 168 -9.28 2.22 -19.98
CA ILE A 168 -10.38 2.51 -20.93
C ILE A 168 -11.72 2.37 -20.21
N GLY A 169 -12.51 3.44 -20.24
CA GLY A 169 -13.78 3.58 -19.51
C GLY A 169 -13.68 4.43 -18.23
N GLN A 170 -12.50 4.95 -17.90
CA GLN A 170 -12.35 5.96 -16.85
C GLN A 170 -12.71 7.35 -17.42
N GLU A 171 -13.79 7.93 -16.92
CA GLU A 171 -14.29 9.24 -17.36
C GLU A 171 -13.88 10.38 -16.43
N GLN A 172 -13.31 10.06 -15.25
CA GLN A 172 -12.94 11.04 -14.24
C GLN A 172 -11.43 11.09 -14.05
N LYS A 173 -10.93 12.23 -13.57
CA LYS A 173 -9.55 12.35 -13.13
C LYS A 173 -9.34 11.52 -11.87
N VAL A 174 -8.34 10.63 -11.88
CA VAL A 174 -7.95 9.83 -10.72
C VAL A 174 -6.86 10.55 -9.94
N THR A 175 -7.06 10.72 -8.65
CA THR A 175 -6.06 11.29 -7.73
C THR A 175 -5.31 10.16 -7.03
N TYR A 176 -3.97 10.20 -7.05
CA TYR A 176 -3.09 9.25 -6.38
C TYR A 176 -2.47 9.87 -5.15
N ILE A 177 -2.53 9.18 -4.01
CA ILE A 177 -2.01 9.65 -2.72
C ILE A 177 -1.08 8.58 -2.14
N ASP A 178 0.16 8.94 -1.85
CA ASP A 178 1.12 8.07 -1.20
C ASP A 178 1.31 8.45 0.27
N PHE A 179 1.14 7.49 1.18
CA PHE A 179 1.44 7.68 2.60
C PHE A 179 2.92 7.42 2.86
N ILE A 180 3.60 8.41 3.39
CA ILE A 180 5.03 8.38 3.65
C ILE A 180 5.30 8.80 5.10
N ALA A 181 6.07 7.98 5.83
CA ALA A 181 6.67 8.40 7.08
C ALA A 181 8.00 9.10 6.77
N GLU A 182 8.12 10.38 7.10
CA GLU A 182 9.30 11.19 6.82
C GLU A 182 10.58 10.61 7.45
N LYS A 183 11.70 10.73 6.73
CA LYS A 183 13.04 10.27 7.15
C LYS A 183 13.10 8.78 7.46
N THR A 184 12.34 7.98 6.70
CA THR A 184 12.28 6.52 6.86
C THR A 184 12.56 5.79 5.55
N ILE A 185 12.38 4.47 5.61
CA ILE A 185 12.49 3.58 4.45
C ILE A 185 11.42 3.89 3.39
N ASP A 186 10.29 4.50 3.75
CA ASP A 186 9.22 4.84 2.81
C ASP A 186 9.71 5.79 1.72
N GLU A 187 10.49 6.83 2.09
CA GLU A 187 11.08 7.75 1.11
C GLU A 187 12.02 7.03 0.14
N LYS A 188 12.77 6.05 0.65
CA LYS A 188 13.69 5.24 -0.18
C LYS A 188 12.94 4.33 -1.13
N ILE A 189 11.83 3.73 -0.68
CA ILE A 189 10.96 2.92 -1.52
C ILE A 189 10.42 3.78 -2.67
N LEU A 190 9.87 4.95 -2.36
CA LEU A 190 9.29 5.84 -3.36
C LEU A 190 10.33 6.32 -4.37
N SER A 191 11.52 6.74 -3.89
CA SER A 191 12.64 7.14 -4.75
C SER A 191 13.11 6.00 -5.66
N ALA A 192 13.12 4.75 -5.17
CA ALA A 192 13.49 3.58 -5.96
C ALA A 192 12.44 3.27 -7.05
N LEU A 193 11.16 3.44 -6.75
CA LEU A 193 10.07 3.31 -7.71
C LEU A 193 10.22 4.36 -8.83
N ASP A 194 10.38 5.63 -8.49
CA ASP A 194 10.57 6.73 -9.42
C ASP A 194 11.79 6.48 -10.36
N THR A 195 12.91 6.03 -9.80
CA THR A 195 14.11 5.70 -10.58
C THR A 195 13.85 4.57 -11.57
N LYS A 196 13.14 3.52 -11.16
CA LYS A 196 12.79 2.39 -12.04
C LYS A 196 11.85 2.83 -13.17
N PHE A 197 10.87 3.69 -12.89
CA PHE A 197 9.99 4.25 -13.91
C PHE A 197 10.76 5.07 -14.94
N LYS A 198 11.65 5.95 -14.51
CA LYS A 198 12.49 6.76 -15.41
C LYS A 198 13.39 5.89 -16.31
N LEU A 199 13.97 4.81 -15.76
CA LEU A 199 14.77 3.86 -16.52
C LEU A 199 13.93 3.10 -17.56
N SER A 200 12.75 2.59 -17.17
CA SER A 200 11.84 1.91 -18.09
C SER A 200 11.38 2.83 -19.22
N ALA A 201 10.94 4.03 -18.91
CA ALA A 201 10.53 5.02 -19.92
C ALA A 201 11.66 5.36 -20.90
N LYS A 202 12.89 5.53 -20.40
CA LYS A 202 14.08 5.78 -21.25
C LYS A 202 14.40 4.60 -22.15
N THR A 203 14.27 3.37 -21.66
CA THR A 203 14.57 2.14 -22.42
C THR A 203 13.53 1.89 -23.51
N LEU A 204 12.26 2.21 -23.25
CA LEU A 204 11.16 2.05 -24.20
C LEU A 204 11.06 3.22 -25.21
N GLY A 205 11.89 4.25 -25.08
CA GLY A 205 11.84 5.44 -25.94
C GLY A 205 10.59 6.29 -25.73
N GLU A 206 9.86 6.07 -24.65
CA GLU A 206 8.71 6.87 -24.29
C GLU A 206 9.14 8.24 -23.75
N VAL A 207 8.51 9.29 -24.26
CA VAL A 207 8.64 10.62 -23.65
C VAL A 207 8.03 10.52 -22.26
N VAL A 208 8.85 10.79 -21.24
CA VAL A 208 8.37 10.87 -19.84
C VAL A 208 7.25 11.91 -19.84
N ARG A 209 6.01 11.46 -19.83
CA ARG A 209 4.86 12.34 -19.53
C ARG A 209 4.96 12.66 -18.07
N ASP A 210 4.88 13.94 -17.74
CA ASP A 210 4.81 14.40 -16.35
C ASP A 210 3.58 13.78 -15.71
N TRP A 211 3.81 12.71 -14.95
CA TRP A 211 2.79 11.95 -14.22
C TRP A 211 2.51 12.56 -12.84
N PHE A 212 3.02 13.79 -12.62
CA PHE A 212 2.88 14.51 -11.36
C PHE A 212 2.37 15.93 -11.56
#